data_12650191972256988266fc2ad7832778
#
_entry.id   12650191972256988266fc2ad7832778
#
_cell.length_a   1.000
_cell.length_b   1.000
_cell.length_c   1.000
_cell.angle_alpha   90.00
_cell.angle_beta   90.00
_cell.angle_gamma   90.00
#
_symmetry.space_group_name_H-M   'P 1'
#
loop_
_entity.id
_entity.type
_entity.pdbx_description
1 polymer ?
#
loop_
_entity_poly.entity_id
_entity_poly.type
_entity_poly.pdbx_seq_one_letter_code
_entity_poly.pdbx_strand_id
1 'polypeptide(L)'
;MQTLLLMTTVALQAQVFLFDEVNYAPTATTFKLFAPRDAKKVVVRIYQDGIGGKAQKTVRLKHLSEVSDDLWTATVKGDLMGKFYTFDIGRGECPGVFAKAVGVNGQRGAIVDLRGTDPEGWSEDQRPVVKSPADLVIYEMHHRDFSIARQDAKYPGKFLALTEPWAIDHLKQLGVNAIHILPSYDFGSVDETRLDERQYNWGYDPVNYNVPEGGYSTNPYQPETRIRDFKQMVQSLHKAGIRVILDVVYNHTYDIEHSNFQRTPPTP
;
A
#
# COMPACT_ATOMS: atom_id res chain seq x y z
N MET A 1 5.52 26.61 31.48
CA MET A 1 6.62 25.95 30.73
C MET A 1 6.34 24.49 30.40
N GLN A 2 5.69 23.71 31.25
CA GLN A 2 5.36 22.27 30.95
C GLN A 2 4.37 22.06 29.79
N THR A 3 3.40 22.95 29.60
CA THR A 3 2.37 22.81 28.54
C THR A 3 2.94 23.04 27.14
N LEU A 4 3.98 23.86 27.00
CA LEU A 4 4.64 24.13 25.71
C LEU A 4 5.52 22.96 25.27
N LEU A 5 6.13 22.24 26.23
CA LEU A 5 6.97 21.09 25.95
C LEU A 5 6.15 19.86 25.50
N LEU A 6 4.91 19.72 26.04
CA LEU A 6 3.99 18.66 25.64
C LEU A 6 3.46 18.85 24.20
N MET A 7 3.18 20.12 23.80
CA MET A 7 2.74 20.41 22.43
C MET A 7 3.84 20.21 21.40
N THR A 8 5.10 20.47 21.73
CA THR A 8 6.22 20.24 20.79
C THR A 8 6.49 18.76 20.59
N THR A 9 6.39 17.94 21.64
CA THR A 9 6.55 16.48 21.51
C THR A 9 5.41 15.81 20.74
N VAL A 10 4.18 16.26 20.93
CA VAL A 10 3.01 15.75 20.17
C VAL A 10 3.10 16.17 18.69
N ALA A 11 3.56 17.39 18.39
CA ALA A 11 3.77 17.84 17.01
C ALA A 11 4.90 17.08 16.31
N LEU A 12 5.98 16.75 17.02
CA LEU A 12 7.08 15.95 16.47
C LEU A 12 6.64 14.49 16.19
N GLN A 13 5.88 13.88 17.09
CA GLN A 13 5.33 12.55 16.88
C GLN A 13 4.33 12.52 15.71
N ALA A 14 3.47 13.52 15.58
CA ALA A 14 2.54 13.63 14.46
C ALA A 14 3.28 13.77 13.10
N GLN A 15 4.43 14.46 13.07
CA GLN A 15 5.23 14.59 11.85
C GLN A 15 5.89 13.25 11.43
N VAL A 16 6.26 12.40 12.37
CA VAL A 16 6.82 11.07 12.05
C VAL A 16 5.75 10.17 11.42
N PHE A 17 4.50 10.26 11.87
CA PHE A 17 3.38 9.51 11.27
C PHE A 17 2.96 9.99 9.88
N LEU A 18 3.38 11.17 9.45
CA LEU A 18 3.11 11.74 8.12
C LEU A 18 4.34 11.67 7.20
N PHE A 19 5.29 10.80 7.49
CA PHE A 19 6.49 10.66 6.67
C PHE A 19 6.16 9.98 5.34
N ASP A 20 6.41 10.72 4.25
CA ASP A 20 6.31 10.22 2.89
C ASP A 20 7.72 10.05 2.29
N GLU A 21 8.07 8.80 1.96
CA GLU A 21 9.33 8.50 1.25
C GLU A 21 9.36 9.10 -0.14
N VAL A 22 8.20 9.29 -0.77
CA VAL A 22 8.09 9.82 -2.13
C VAL A 22 7.02 10.90 -2.19
N ASN A 23 7.44 12.12 -2.49
CA ASN A 23 6.57 13.26 -2.74
C ASN A 23 6.64 13.63 -4.23
N TYR A 24 5.60 13.23 -4.96
CA TYR A 24 5.47 13.51 -6.37
C TYR A 24 4.85 14.89 -6.63
N ALA A 25 5.42 15.58 -7.63
CA ALA A 25 4.79 16.69 -8.32
C ALA A 25 5.18 16.63 -9.82
N PRO A 26 4.38 17.19 -10.76
CA PRO A 26 4.67 17.12 -12.19
C PRO A 26 6.02 17.71 -12.61
N THR A 27 6.55 18.65 -11.83
CA THR A 27 7.84 19.31 -12.11
C THR A 27 9.03 18.62 -11.44
N ALA A 28 8.82 17.87 -10.36
CA ALA A 28 9.87 17.18 -9.64
C ALA A 28 9.30 16.18 -8.64
N THR A 29 10.06 15.12 -8.37
CA THR A 29 9.77 14.15 -7.31
C THR A 29 10.86 14.22 -6.25
N THR A 30 10.46 14.36 -4.98
CA THR A 30 11.39 14.33 -3.85
C THR A 30 11.31 12.98 -3.15
N PHE A 31 12.47 12.33 -3.05
CA PHE A 31 12.67 11.08 -2.34
C PHE A 31 13.29 11.36 -0.97
N LYS A 32 12.80 10.68 0.05
CA LYS A 32 13.31 10.74 1.42
C LYS A 32 13.47 9.33 1.95
N LEU A 33 14.52 9.10 2.71
CA LEU A 33 14.79 7.79 3.29
C LEU A 33 15.51 7.94 4.62
N PHE A 34 15.15 7.12 5.59
CA PHE A 34 15.98 6.93 6.79
C PHE A 34 17.09 5.93 6.46
N ALA A 35 18.31 6.29 6.78
CA ALA A 35 19.48 5.43 6.67
C ALA A 35 20.55 5.87 7.67
N PRO A 36 21.41 4.96 8.15
CA PRO A 36 22.48 5.31 9.07
C PRO A 36 23.32 6.48 8.55
N ARG A 37 23.68 7.40 9.44
CA ARG A 37 24.47 8.59 9.11
C ARG A 37 25.79 8.27 8.39
N ASP A 38 26.41 7.15 8.74
CA ASP A 38 27.67 6.67 8.18
C ASP A 38 27.50 5.80 6.94
N ALA A 39 26.27 5.65 6.42
CA ALA A 39 26.00 4.86 5.23
C ALA A 39 26.84 5.34 4.04
N LYS A 40 27.64 4.45 3.47
CA LYS A 40 28.55 4.76 2.35
C LYS A 40 27.81 4.97 1.04
N LYS A 41 26.63 4.39 0.92
CA LYS A 41 25.80 4.42 -0.27
C LYS A 41 24.34 4.63 0.15
N VAL A 42 23.73 5.72 -0.32
CA VAL A 42 22.29 5.94 -0.21
C VAL A 42 21.83 6.46 -1.56
N VAL A 43 21.15 5.62 -2.32
CA VAL A 43 20.72 5.95 -3.69
C VAL A 43 19.27 5.59 -3.93
N VAL A 44 18.63 6.33 -4.83
CA VAL A 44 17.39 5.94 -5.48
C VAL A 44 17.67 5.62 -6.93
N ARG A 45 17.11 4.52 -7.43
CA ARG A 45 17.13 4.15 -8.85
C ARG A 45 15.74 4.32 -9.44
N ILE A 46 15.68 4.86 -10.65
CA ILE A 46 14.43 5.07 -11.39
C ILE A 46 14.39 4.10 -12.55
N TYR A 47 13.24 3.46 -12.74
CA TYR A 47 12.97 2.46 -13.75
C TYR A 47 11.80 2.85 -14.63
N GLN A 48 11.76 2.32 -15.85
CA GLN A 48 10.61 2.45 -16.74
C GLN A 48 9.45 1.57 -16.28
N ASP A 49 9.76 0.33 -15.89
CA ASP A 49 8.79 -0.73 -15.66
C ASP A 49 8.85 -1.23 -14.21
N GLY A 50 7.73 -1.77 -13.71
CA GLY A 50 7.61 -2.32 -12.37
C GLY A 50 8.41 -3.60 -12.13
N ILE A 51 8.79 -4.30 -13.20
CA ILE A 51 9.59 -5.52 -13.18
C ILE A 51 10.57 -5.56 -14.34
N GLY A 52 11.71 -6.21 -14.16
CA GLY A 52 12.73 -6.39 -15.22
C GLY A 52 13.41 -5.07 -15.63
N GLY A 53 14.17 -5.12 -16.73
CA GLY A 53 14.88 -3.95 -17.26
C GLY A 53 15.97 -3.38 -16.35
N LYS A 54 16.66 -2.34 -16.84
CA LYS A 54 17.74 -1.66 -16.12
C LYS A 54 17.27 -0.30 -15.60
N ALA A 55 17.89 0.17 -14.54
CA ALA A 55 17.68 1.53 -14.05
C ALA A 55 18.01 2.56 -15.14
N GLN A 56 17.07 3.46 -15.41
CA GLN A 56 17.27 4.58 -16.33
C GLN A 56 18.11 5.69 -15.70
N LYS A 57 18.01 5.83 -14.38
CA LYS A 57 18.72 6.84 -13.61
C LYS A 57 19.03 6.32 -12.20
N THR A 58 20.21 6.66 -11.71
CA THR A 58 20.60 6.48 -10.31
C THR A 58 20.94 7.83 -9.73
N VAL A 59 20.33 8.17 -8.61
CA VAL A 59 20.56 9.45 -7.92
C VAL A 59 21.00 9.17 -6.49
N ARG A 60 22.11 9.80 -6.08
CA ARG A 60 22.59 9.74 -4.70
C ARG A 60 21.77 10.70 -3.84
N LEU A 61 21.26 10.19 -2.73
CA LEU A 61 20.62 11.03 -1.72
C LEU A 61 21.70 11.76 -0.91
N LYS A 62 21.34 12.95 -0.45
CA LYS A 62 22.16 13.76 0.44
C LYS A 62 21.58 13.70 1.85
N HIS A 63 22.45 13.68 2.81
CA HIS A 63 22.09 13.76 4.21
C HIS A 63 21.40 15.10 4.54
N LEU A 64 20.29 15.07 5.24
CA LEU A 64 19.50 16.24 5.64
C LEU A 64 19.64 16.49 7.15
N SER A 65 20.85 16.87 7.56
CA SER A 65 21.26 17.04 8.97
C SER A 65 20.44 18.07 9.74
N GLU A 66 19.83 19.04 9.05
CA GLU A 66 19.00 20.08 9.69
C GLU A 66 17.67 19.53 10.26
N VAL A 67 17.23 18.37 9.79
CA VAL A 67 15.96 17.76 10.20
C VAL A 67 16.20 16.55 11.10
N SER A 68 17.11 15.67 10.74
CA SER A 68 17.47 14.45 11.49
C SER A 68 18.84 13.95 11.04
N ASP A 69 19.58 13.36 11.96
CA ASP A 69 20.90 12.80 11.66
C ASP A 69 20.86 11.60 10.70
N ASP A 70 19.70 10.96 10.54
CA ASP A 70 19.52 9.75 9.73
C ASP A 70 18.61 9.95 8.52
N LEU A 71 18.18 11.19 8.26
CA LEU A 71 17.33 11.50 7.11
C LEU A 71 18.15 11.88 5.87
N TRP A 72 17.88 11.19 4.78
CA TRP A 72 18.50 11.43 3.48
C TRP A 72 17.44 11.84 2.45
N THR A 73 17.82 12.73 1.53
CA THR A 73 16.88 13.23 0.52
C THR A 73 17.55 13.46 -0.84
N ALA A 74 16.73 13.34 -1.89
CA ALA A 74 17.09 13.77 -3.24
C ALA A 74 15.85 14.25 -3.98
N THR A 75 15.98 15.29 -4.79
CA THR A 75 14.93 15.77 -5.68
C THR A 75 15.34 15.53 -7.13
N VAL A 76 14.48 14.86 -7.88
CA VAL A 76 14.64 14.58 -9.30
C VAL A 76 13.70 15.48 -10.09
N LYS A 77 14.25 16.37 -10.92
CA LYS A 77 13.48 17.27 -11.79
C LYS A 77 12.85 16.50 -12.94
N GLY A 78 11.71 16.98 -13.41
CA GLY A 78 10.90 16.39 -14.46
C GLY A 78 9.75 15.55 -13.92
N ASP A 79 8.84 15.18 -14.82
CA ASP A 79 7.69 14.35 -14.50
C ASP A 79 8.12 12.87 -14.43
N LEU A 80 7.93 12.28 -13.26
CA LEU A 80 8.19 10.86 -13.03
C LEU A 80 6.90 10.04 -12.84
N MET A 81 5.73 10.59 -13.15
CA MET A 81 4.47 9.85 -13.08
C MET A 81 4.57 8.54 -13.84
N GLY A 82 4.10 7.45 -13.23
CA GLY A 82 4.11 6.12 -13.83
C GLY A 82 5.49 5.45 -13.92
N LYS A 83 6.55 6.09 -13.42
CA LYS A 83 7.86 5.46 -13.25
C LYS A 83 7.92 4.68 -11.95
N PHE A 84 8.91 3.80 -11.88
CA PHE A 84 9.15 2.96 -10.71
C PHE A 84 10.50 3.30 -10.08
N TYR A 85 10.65 2.97 -8.81
CA TYR A 85 11.88 3.27 -8.07
C TYR A 85 12.25 2.15 -7.11
N THR A 86 13.54 2.13 -6.75
CA THR A 86 14.04 1.41 -5.57
C THR A 86 15.00 2.28 -4.79
N PHE A 87 15.07 2.06 -3.49
CA PHE A 87 16.16 2.56 -2.65
C PHE A 87 17.23 1.47 -2.48
N ASP A 88 18.48 1.90 -2.24
CA ASP A 88 19.58 1.02 -1.90
C ASP A 88 20.60 1.74 -1.02
N ILE A 89 20.77 1.23 0.20
CA ILE A 89 21.75 1.73 1.16
C ILE A 89 23.00 0.84 1.26
N GLY A 90 23.19 -0.07 0.29
CA GLY A 90 24.26 -1.08 0.29
C GLY A 90 23.81 -2.46 0.78
N ARG A 91 22.51 -2.64 1.05
CA ARG A 91 21.90 -3.89 1.55
C ARG A 91 20.96 -4.56 0.55
N GLY A 92 21.00 -4.14 -0.71
CA GLY A 92 20.07 -4.57 -1.76
C GLY A 92 18.96 -3.55 -2.02
N GLU A 93 18.32 -3.72 -3.16
CA GLU A 93 17.26 -2.82 -3.61
C GLU A 93 15.90 -3.19 -3.01
N CYS A 94 15.10 -2.19 -2.63
CA CYS A 94 13.73 -2.36 -2.19
C CYS A 94 12.90 -1.08 -2.44
N PRO A 95 11.56 -1.17 -2.43
CA PRO A 95 10.69 0.01 -2.61
C PRO A 95 10.70 1.00 -1.45
N GLY A 96 11.27 0.60 -0.29
CA GLY A 96 11.16 1.33 0.96
C GLY A 96 10.03 0.80 1.86
N VAL A 97 10.12 1.09 3.15
CA VAL A 97 9.15 0.59 4.15
C VAL A 97 7.81 1.31 4.05
N PHE A 98 7.82 2.59 3.65
CA PHE A 98 6.62 3.43 3.57
C PHE A 98 6.07 3.56 2.14
N ALA A 99 6.46 2.67 1.22
CA ALA A 99 5.90 2.65 -0.13
C ALA A 99 4.37 2.55 -0.08
N LYS A 100 3.67 3.42 -0.84
CA LYS A 100 2.20 3.47 -0.93
C LYS A 100 1.66 2.88 -2.23
N ALA A 101 2.55 2.64 -3.19
CA ALA A 101 2.26 2.00 -4.46
C ALA A 101 3.49 1.21 -4.91
N VAL A 102 3.27 0.04 -5.50
CA VAL A 102 4.33 -0.82 -6.04
C VAL A 102 3.93 -1.36 -7.41
N GLY A 103 4.93 -1.77 -8.17
CA GLY A 103 4.75 -2.54 -9.39
C GLY A 103 4.37 -4.00 -9.10
N VAL A 104 4.13 -4.75 -10.16
CA VAL A 104 3.82 -6.18 -10.10
C VAL A 104 4.87 -6.94 -9.27
N ASN A 105 4.40 -7.86 -8.43
CA ASN A 105 5.20 -8.61 -7.45
C ASN A 105 5.92 -7.74 -6.39
N GLY A 106 5.50 -6.49 -6.17
CA GLY A 106 5.93 -5.68 -5.03
C GLY A 106 7.42 -5.27 -4.99
N GLN A 107 8.22 -5.57 -6.02
CA GLN A 107 9.68 -5.39 -5.96
C GLN A 107 10.16 -3.95 -6.13
N ARG A 108 9.36 -3.09 -6.76
CA ARG A 108 9.66 -1.68 -7.00
C ARG A 108 8.52 -0.80 -6.53
N GLY A 109 8.84 0.28 -5.84
CA GLY A 109 7.88 1.34 -5.58
C GLY A 109 7.43 2.01 -6.88
N ALA A 110 6.19 2.47 -6.92
CA ALA A 110 5.65 3.20 -8.05
C ALA A 110 5.42 4.66 -7.69
N ILE A 111 5.66 5.56 -8.64
CA ILE A 111 5.43 7.00 -8.49
C ILE A 111 4.06 7.31 -9.07
N VAL A 112 3.10 7.58 -8.16
CA VAL A 112 1.69 7.81 -8.50
C VAL A 112 1.17 9.06 -7.81
N ASP A 113 0.20 9.74 -8.41
CA ASP A 113 -0.66 10.70 -7.71
C ASP A 113 -1.84 9.94 -7.11
N LEU A 114 -1.85 9.77 -5.79
CA LEU A 114 -2.90 9.02 -5.09
C LEU A 114 -4.30 9.63 -5.29
N ARG A 115 -4.40 10.96 -5.54
CA ARG A 115 -5.68 11.62 -5.83
C ARG A 115 -6.27 11.16 -7.17
N GLY A 116 -5.41 10.82 -8.13
CA GLY A 116 -5.82 10.24 -9.42
C GLY A 116 -6.38 8.81 -9.31
N THR A 117 -6.27 8.19 -8.13
CA THR A 117 -6.83 6.86 -7.85
C THR A 117 -8.19 6.91 -7.15
N ASP A 118 -8.70 8.10 -6.82
CA ASP A 118 -9.97 8.26 -6.15
C ASP A 118 -11.13 7.93 -7.10
N PRO A 119 -12.05 7.03 -6.74
CA PRO A 119 -13.28 6.85 -7.48
C PRO A 119 -14.19 8.08 -7.32
N GLU A 120 -15.15 8.21 -8.23
CA GLU A 120 -16.13 9.30 -8.16
C GLU A 120 -16.85 9.34 -6.81
N GLY A 121 -16.88 10.52 -6.16
CA GLY A 121 -17.49 10.75 -4.84
C GLY A 121 -16.68 10.16 -3.68
N TRP A 122 -15.38 9.87 -3.87
CA TRP A 122 -14.52 9.35 -2.78
C TRP A 122 -14.36 10.34 -1.62
N SER A 123 -14.29 11.64 -1.93
CA SER A 123 -14.19 12.71 -0.90
C SER A 123 -15.40 12.78 0.02
N GLU A 124 -16.57 12.33 -0.44
CA GLU A 124 -17.82 12.29 0.32
C GLU A 124 -18.07 10.94 0.99
N ASP A 125 -17.17 9.95 0.77
CA ASP A 125 -17.32 8.61 1.36
C ASP A 125 -17.28 8.67 2.89
N GLN A 126 -18.25 8.04 3.52
CA GLN A 126 -18.37 7.99 4.97
C GLN A 126 -18.55 6.55 5.45
N ARG A 127 -17.69 6.17 6.38
CA ARG A 127 -17.83 4.89 7.07
C ARG A 127 -19.19 4.81 7.79
N PRO A 128 -19.98 3.74 7.58
CA PRO A 128 -21.24 3.57 8.30
C PRO A 128 -21.08 3.65 9.81
N VAL A 129 -21.99 4.33 10.49
CA VAL A 129 -21.95 4.51 11.94
C VAL A 129 -22.68 3.34 12.61
N VAL A 130 -22.07 2.76 13.65
CA VAL A 130 -22.74 1.87 14.60
C VAL A 130 -22.74 2.51 15.98
N LYS A 131 -23.82 2.35 16.74
CA LYS A 131 -23.99 2.96 18.06
C LYS A 131 -23.09 2.30 19.12
N SER A 132 -22.89 1.01 19.02
CA SER A 132 -22.06 0.22 19.92
C SER A 132 -21.29 -0.83 19.14
N PRO A 133 -20.08 -1.21 19.57
CA PRO A 133 -19.38 -2.39 19.02
C PRO A 133 -20.20 -3.68 19.12
N ALA A 134 -21.12 -3.79 20.11
CA ALA A 134 -22.02 -4.93 20.26
C ALA A 134 -23.09 -5.03 19.14
N ASP A 135 -23.29 -3.97 18.38
CA ASP A 135 -24.24 -3.95 17.25
C ASP A 135 -23.60 -4.48 15.95
N LEU A 136 -22.32 -4.84 15.98
CA LEU A 136 -21.62 -5.38 14.81
C LEU A 136 -22.02 -6.83 14.56
N VAL A 137 -22.45 -7.11 13.33
CA VAL A 137 -22.58 -8.44 12.76
C VAL A 137 -21.49 -8.60 11.73
N ILE A 138 -20.43 -9.30 12.10
CA ILE A 138 -19.18 -9.38 11.34
C ILE A 138 -19.18 -10.66 10.50
N TYR A 139 -18.84 -10.52 9.22
CA TYR A 139 -18.58 -11.62 8.30
C TYR A 139 -17.09 -11.62 7.92
N GLU A 140 -16.37 -12.66 8.35
CA GLU A 140 -14.98 -12.85 7.97
C GLU A 140 -14.89 -13.53 6.61
N MET A 141 -14.02 -13.03 5.73
CA MET A 141 -13.91 -13.54 4.38
C MET A 141 -12.53 -13.32 3.76
N HIS A 142 -12.22 -14.20 2.79
CA HIS A 142 -11.07 -14.09 1.92
C HIS A 142 -11.52 -13.58 0.54
N HIS A 143 -10.87 -12.56 -0.02
CA HIS A 143 -11.29 -11.93 -1.28
C HIS A 143 -11.48 -12.93 -2.42
N ARG A 144 -10.46 -13.77 -2.64
CA ARG A 144 -10.49 -14.74 -3.71
C ARG A 144 -11.60 -15.78 -3.51
N ASP A 145 -11.64 -16.37 -2.33
CA ASP A 145 -12.53 -17.52 -2.08
C ASP A 145 -14.01 -17.13 -2.05
N PHE A 146 -14.30 -15.90 -1.67
CA PHE A 146 -15.68 -15.39 -1.68
C PHE A 146 -16.34 -15.45 -3.06
N SER A 147 -15.59 -15.29 -4.14
CA SER A 147 -16.16 -15.12 -5.47
C SER A 147 -15.53 -15.95 -6.58
N ILE A 148 -14.37 -16.60 -6.38
CA ILE A 148 -13.60 -17.24 -7.45
C ILE A 148 -14.36 -18.40 -8.13
N ALA A 149 -15.21 -19.11 -7.39
CA ALA A 149 -16.00 -20.22 -7.93
C ALA A 149 -17.32 -19.78 -8.58
N ARG A 150 -17.68 -18.50 -8.49
CA ARG A 150 -18.94 -17.98 -8.99
C ARG A 150 -18.86 -17.70 -10.49
N GLN A 151 -19.64 -18.46 -11.27
CA GLN A 151 -19.55 -18.43 -12.74
C GLN A 151 -20.10 -17.14 -13.38
N ASP A 152 -21.05 -16.48 -12.72
CA ASP A 152 -21.67 -15.23 -13.19
C ASP A 152 -21.03 -13.96 -12.59
N ALA A 153 -19.97 -14.10 -11.79
CA ALA A 153 -19.23 -12.96 -11.30
C ALA A 153 -18.41 -12.30 -12.44
N LYS A 154 -18.51 -11.00 -12.55
CA LYS A 154 -17.73 -10.21 -13.52
C LYS A 154 -16.25 -10.11 -13.12
N TYR A 155 -16.01 -10.08 -11.81
CA TYR A 155 -14.67 -9.90 -11.21
C TYR A 155 -14.34 -11.03 -10.21
N PRO A 156 -14.33 -12.32 -10.62
CA PRO A 156 -14.11 -13.42 -9.69
C PRO A 156 -12.75 -13.33 -9.02
N GLY A 157 -12.72 -13.42 -7.69
CA GLY A 157 -11.50 -13.36 -6.88
C GLY A 157 -10.86 -12.00 -6.73
N LYS A 158 -11.51 -10.89 -7.14
CA LYS A 158 -10.98 -9.55 -7.16
C LYS A 158 -11.68 -8.62 -6.17
N PHE A 159 -11.03 -7.49 -5.80
CA PHE A 159 -11.66 -6.44 -4.99
C PHE A 159 -13.04 -6.04 -5.52
N LEU A 160 -13.15 -5.87 -6.82
CA LEU A 160 -14.39 -5.42 -7.46
C LEU A 160 -15.53 -6.44 -7.40
N ALA A 161 -15.29 -7.71 -7.06
CA ALA A 161 -16.38 -8.66 -6.83
C ALA A 161 -17.34 -8.17 -5.72
N LEU A 162 -16.81 -7.46 -4.72
CA LEU A 162 -17.61 -6.89 -3.63
C LEU A 162 -18.36 -5.59 -3.99
N THR A 163 -18.24 -5.13 -5.23
CA THR A 163 -19.04 -4.02 -5.77
C THR A 163 -20.27 -4.53 -6.55
N GLU A 164 -20.30 -5.84 -6.85
CA GLU A 164 -21.36 -6.43 -7.65
C GLU A 164 -22.67 -6.58 -6.83
N PRO A 165 -23.84 -6.36 -7.46
CA PRO A 165 -25.13 -6.41 -6.74
C PRO A 165 -25.35 -7.71 -5.97
N TRP A 166 -25.02 -8.87 -6.56
CA TRP A 166 -25.19 -10.18 -5.92
C TRP A 166 -24.39 -10.29 -4.60
N ALA A 167 -23.18 -9.72 -4.54
CA ALA A 167 -22.34 -9.76 -3.35
C ALA A 167 -22.93 -8.88 -2.25
N ILE A 168 -23.33 -7.67 -2.60
CA ILE A 168 -23.99 -6.73 -1.69
C ILE A 168 -25.30 -7.30 -1.16
N ASP A 169 -26.16 -7.86 -2.04
CA ASP A 169 -27.43 -8.45 -1.66
C ASP A 169 -27.23 -9.67 -0.75
N HIS A 170 -26.26 -10.53 -1.03
CA HIS A 170 -25.92 -11.66 -0.18
C HIS A 170 -25.54 -11.20 1.24
N LEU A 171 -24.64 -10.23 1.38
CA LEU A 171 -24.22 -9.72 2.68
C LEU A 171 -25.39 -9.07 3.44
N LYS A 172 -26.25 -8.31 2.74
CA LYS A 172 -27.45 -7.72 3.34
C LYS A 172 -28.47 -8.78 3.80
N GLN A 173 -28.69 -9.83 3.01
CA GLN A 173 -29.60 -10.94 3.37
C GLN A 173 -29.13 -11.69 4.62
N LEU A 174 -27.81 -11.78 4.83
CA LEU A 174 -27.22 -12.35 6.05
C LEU A 174 -27.35 -11.41 7.27
N GLY A 175 -27.79 -10.16 7.08
CA GLY A 175 -27.82 -9.14 8.15
C GLY A 175 -26.47 -8.62 8.57
N VAL A 176 -25.44 -8.78 7.72
CA VAL A 176 -24.06 -8.33 7.95
C VAL A 176 -23.99 -6.81 7.84
N ASN A 177 -23.34 -6.16 8.80
CA ASN A 177 -23.06 -4.72 8.78
C ASN A 177 -21.55 -4.38 8.87
N ALA A 178 -20.70 -5.42 8.94
CA ALA A 178 -19.25 -5.28 8.84
C ALA A 178 -18.65 -6.54 8.17
N ILE A 179 -17.73 -6.35 7.24
CA ILE A 179 -16.90 -7.44 6.74
C ILE A 179 -15.51 -7.33 7.36
N HIS A 180 -14.96 -8.45 7.79
CA HIS A 180 -13.57 -8.60 8.22
C HIS A 180 -12.83 -9.34 7.11
N ILE A 181 -12.00 -8.61 6.37
CA ILE A 181 -11.33 -9.17 5.21
C ILE A 181 -9.94 -9.63 5.62
N LEU A 182 -9.59 -10.89 5.30
CA LEU A 182 -8.24 -11.42 5.45
C LEU A 182 -7.24 -10.48 4.77
N PRO A 183 -5.95 -10.53 5.12
CA PRO A 183 -5.00 -9.50 4.72
C PRO A 183 -5.09 -9.10 3.26
N SER A 184 -5.21 -7.81 3.04
CA SER A 184 -5.45 -7.19 1.72
C SER A 184 -4.27 -6.34 1.24
N TYR A 185 -3.18 -6.29 2.02
CA TYR A 185 -1.92 -5.66 1.62
C TYR A 185 -1.08 -6.61 0.76
N ASP A 186 -0.10 -6.06 0.09
CA ASP A 186 0.82 -6.77 -0.79
C ASP A 186 1.64 -7.83 -0.03
N PHE A 187 1.52 -9.09 -0.44
CA PHE A 187 2.11 -10.28 0.19
C PHE A 187 2.97 -11.08 -0.80
N GLY A 188 3.81 -11.99 -0.30
CA GLY A 188 4.95 -12.56 -1.03
C GLY A 188 4.70 -13.84 -1.81
N SER A 189 3.73 -14.69 -1.40
CA SER A 189 3.66 -16.06 -1.94
C SER A 189 2.77 -16.21 -3.17
N VAL A 190 2.28 -15.13 -3.76
CA VAL A 190 1.54 -15.15 -5.04
C VAL A 190 2.36 -14.44 -6.10
N ASP A 191 2.61 -15.11 -7.21
CA ASP A 191 3.20 -14.50 -8.39
C ASP A 191 2.12 -13.77 -9.19
N GLU A 192 2.07 -12.46 -9.08
CA GLU A 192 1.09 -11.61 -9.77
C GLU A 192 1.22 -11.64 -11.30
N THR A 193 2.32 -12.16 -11.83
CA THR A 193 2.52 -12.32 -13.28
C THR A 193 1.85 -13.59 -13.83
N ARG A 194 1.36 -14.46 -12.95
CA ARG A 194 0.80 -15.78 -13.28
C ARG A 194 -0.56 -16.01 -12.60
N LEU A 195 -1.42 -14.99 -12.58
CA LEU A 195 -2.73 -15.04 -11.93
C LEU A 195 -3.76 -15.95 -12.63
N ASP A 196 -3.46 -16.45 -13.81
CA ASP A 196 -4.18 -17.50 -14.53
C ASP A 196 -3.90 -18.89 -13.97
N GLU A 197 -2.82 -19.05 -13.20
CA GLU A 197 -2.50 -20.28 -12.51
C GLU A 197 -3.17 -20.35 -11.13
N ARG A 198 -3.37 -21.59 -10.67
CA ARG A 198 -3.94 -21.81 -9.33
C ARG A 198 -2.88 -21.51 -8.27
N GLN A 199 -3.01 -20.37 -7.62
CA GLN A 199 -2.20 -19.96 -6.48
C GLN A 199 -3.14 -19.68 -5.31
N TYR A 200 -2.72 -20.05 -4.10
CA TYR A 200 -3.51 -19.86 -2.90
C TYR A 200 -2.65 -19.28 -1.77
N ASN A 201 -3.15 -18.23 -1.15
CA ASN A 201 -2.54 -17.59 0.00
C ASN A 201 -3.62 -16.93 0.85
N TRP A 202 -3.50 -17.02 2.14
CA TRP A 202 -4.36 -16.29 3.09
C TRP A 202 -3.97 -14.83 3.28
N GLY A 203 -2.78 -14.41 2.80
CA GLY A 203 -2.28 -13.05 2.91
C GLY A 203 -1.45 -12.77 4.16
N TYR A 204 -1.15 -13.77 4.99
CA TYR A 204 -0.41 -13.60 6.25
C TYR A 204 1.13 -13.63 6.06
N ASP A 205 1.61 -13.22 4.91
CA ASP A 205 3.03 -13.13 4.56
C ASP A 205 3.37 -11.77 3.91
N PRO A 206 3.21 -10.66 4.67
CA PRO A 206 3.31 -9.30 4.15
C PRO A 206 4.70 -8.95 3.61
N VAL A 207 4.70 -8.19 2.52
CA VAL A 207 5.89 -7.58 1.91
C VAL A 207 5.80 -6.05 1.98
N ASN A 208 4.70 -5.45 1.47
CA ASN A 208 4.49 -4.01 1.45
C ASN A 208 3.19 -3.65 2.18
N TYR A 209 3.30 -3.24 3.43
CA TYR A 209 2.17 -3.05 4.35
C TYR A 209 1.19 -1.94 3.97
N ASN A 210 1.63 -0.94 3.21
CA ASN A 210 0.79 0.22 2.86
C ASN A 210 0.27 0.16 1.41
N VAL A 211 0.32 -1.01 0.78
CA VAL A 211 -0.04 -1.22 -0.62
C VAL A 211 -1.09 -2.31 -0.72
N PRO A 212 -2.20 -2.10 -1.44
CA PRO A 212 -3.17 -3.16 -1.71
C PRO A 212 -2.58 -4.29 -2.56
N GLU A 213 -2.99 -5.52 -2.29
CA GLU A 213 -2.55 -6.73 -3.00
C GLU A 213 -2.90 -6.70 -4.49
N GLY A 214 -1.91 -6.96 -5.34
CA GLY A 214 -2.10 -6.92 -6.80
C GLY A 214 -2.86 -8.12 -7.35
N GLY A 215 -2.78 -9.28 -6.69
CA GLY A 215 -3.56 -10.47 -7.05
C GLY A 215 -5.06 -10.25 -6.97
N TYR A 216 -5.52 -9.32 -6.14
CA TYR A 216 -6.93 -8.93 -6.02
C TYR A 216 -7.32 -7.75 -6.93
N SER A 217 -6.35 -7.13 -7.62
CA SER A 217 -6.60 -6.07 -8.61
C SER A 217 -7.07 -6.63 -9.94
N THR A 218 -7.79 -5.82 -10.71
CA THR A 218 -8.13 -6.14 -12.10
C THR A 218 -6.93 -6.02 -13.05
N ASN A 219 -5.89 -5.29 -12.64
CA ASN A 219 -4.63 -5.20 -13.40
C ASN A 219 -3.43 -4.96 -12.45
N PRO A 220 -2.67 -6.01 -12.09
CA PRO A 220 -1.54 -5.89 -11.18
C PRO A 220 -0.35 -5.10 -11.76
N TYR A 221 -0.25 -4.99 -13.09
CA TYR A 221 0.83 -4.26 -13.75
C TYR A 221 0.69 -2.73 -13.67
N GLN A 222 -0.52 -2.25 -13.31
CA GLN A 222 -0.79 -0.82 -13.14
C GLN A 222 -1.05 -0.48 -11.67
N PRO A 223 -0.09 0.14 -10.98
CA PRO A 223 -0.18 0.42 -9.54
C PRO A 223 -1.43 1.18 -9.12
N GLU A 224 -1.88 2.13 -9.96
CA GLU A 224 -3.08 2.92 -9.71
C GLU A 224 -4.34 2.07 -9.69
N THR A 225 -4.37 0.99 -10.48
CA THR A 225 -5.55 0.12 -10.59
C THR A 225 -5.82 -0.60 -9.28
N ARG A 226 -4.79 -1.20 -8.63
CA ARG A 226 -4.98 -1.89 -7.34
C ARG A 226 -5.51 -0.95 -6.26
N ILE A 227 -5.05 0.30 -6.25
CA ILE A 227 -5.49 1.31 -5.29
C ILE A 227 -6.94 1.74 -5.58
N ARG A 228 -7.27 1.98 -6.85
CA ARG A 228 -8.63 2.35 -7.27
C ARG A 228 -9.64 1.25 -7.01
N ASP A 229 -9.31 0.02 -7.38
CA ASP A 229 -10.18 -1.14 -7.17
C ASP A 229 -10.49 -1.34 -5.67
N PHE A 230 -9.47 -1.22 -4.82
CA PHE A 230 -9.62 -1.29 -3.38
C PHE A 230 -10.52 -0.16 -2.83
N LYS A 231 -10.31 1.09 -3.28
CA LYS A 231 -11.15 2.22 -2.89
C LYS A 231 -12.60 2.05 -3.34
N GLN A 232 -12.83 1.57 -4.57
CA GLN A 232 -14.16 1.30 -5.10
C GLN A 232 -14.88 0.24 -4.29
N MET A 233 -14.19 -0.82 -3.89
CA MET A 233 -14.72 -1.84 -3.01
C MET A 233 -15.18 -1.24 -1.68
N VAL A 234 -14.31 -0.49 -1.00
CA VAL A 234 -14.61 0.15 0.29
C VAL A 234 -15.82 1.08 0.15
N GLN A 235 -15.81 1.96 -0.86
CA GLN A 235 -16.90 2.91 -1.09
C GLN A 235 -18.23 2.20 -1.39
N SER A 236 -18.21 1.12 -2.17
CA SER A 236 -19.41 0.35 -2.49
C SER A 236 -20.02 -0.29 -1.25
N LEU A 237 -19.18 -0.87 -0.38
CA LEU A 237 -19.61 -1.45 0.89
C LEU A 237 -20.15 -0.38 1.85
N HIS A 238 -19.48 0.76 1.96
CA HIS A 238 -19.96 1.89 2.77
C HIS A 238 -21.31 2.39 2.30
N LYS A 239 -21.52 2.58 1.00
CA LYS A 239 -22.82 2.94 0.40
C LYS A 239 -23.91 1.91 0.71
N ALA A 240 -23.53 0.65 0.87
CA ALA A 240 -24.45 -0.43 1.24
C ALA A 240 -24.75 -0.51 2.75
N GLY A 241 -24.12 0.33 3.57
CA GLY A 241 -24.24 0.31 5.02
C GLY A 241 -23.32 -0.72 5.70
N ILE A 242 -22.33 -1.26 4.99
CA ILE A 242 -21.42 -2.30 5.46
C ILE A 242 -20.05 -1.68 5.73
N ARG A 243 -19.51 -1.87 6.93
CA ARG A 243 -18.15 -1.44 7.32
C ARG A 243 -17.11 -2.41 6.80
N VAL A 244 -15.90 -1.91 6.59
CA VAL A 244 -14.73 -2.73 6.25
C VAL A 244 -13.77 -2.75 7.43
N ILE A 245 -13.38 -3.96 7.86
CA ILE A 245 -12.34 -4.22 8.85
C ILE A 245 -11.21 -4.93 8.09
N LEU A 246 -10.01 -4.37 8.15
CA LEU A 246 -8.84 -4.96 7.53
C LEU A 246 -8.07 -5.79 8.56
N ASP A 247 -7.82 -7.05 8.23
CA ASP A 247 -6.90 -7.89 8.97
C ASP A 247 -5.46 -7.47 8.68
N VAL A 248 -4.65 -7.34 9.73
CA VAL A 248 -3.26 -6.89 9.60
C VAL A 248 -2.32 -7.73 10.45
N VAL A 249 -1.13 -8.03 9.91
CA VAL A 249 -0.06 -8.77 10.57
C VAL A 249 1.16 -7.87 10.70
N TYR A 250 1.55 -7.59 11.96
CA TYR A 250 2.71 -6.75 12.27
C TYR A 250 3.83 -7.48 13.02
N ASN A 251 3.66 -8.78 13.29
CA ASN A 251 4.61 -9.58 14.08
C ASN A 251 5.65 -10.31 13.21
N HIS A 252 5.46 -10.38 11.91
CA HIS A 252 6.41 -10.96 10.96
C HIS A 252 6.22 -10.39 9.55
N THR A 253 7.15 -10.65 8.67
CA THR A 253 7.13 -10.35 7.23
C THR A 253 7.49 -11.61 6.45
N TYR A 254 7.17 -11.66 5.14
CA TYR A 254 7.40 -12.80 4.26
C TYR A 254 8.83 -13.35 4.32
N ASP A 255 9.82 -12.46 4.20
CA ASP A 255 11.24 -12.81 4.30
C ASP A 255 11.92 -11.82 5.26
N ILE A 256 12.29 -12.32 6.44
CA ILE A 256 12.89 -11.46 7.48
C ILE A 256 14.25 -10.92 7.01
N GLU A 257 15.09 -11.76 6.40
CA GLU A 257 16.46 -11.41 6.05
C GLU A 257 16.55 -10.42 4.87
N HIS A 258 15.59 -10.52 3.92
CA HIS A 258 15.56 -9.67 2.73
C HIS A 258 14.38 -8.68 2.73
N SER A 259 13.74 -8.46 3.87
CA SER A 259 12.62 -7.54 4.00
C SER A 259 13.01 -6.08 3.71
N ASN A 260 12.01 -5.26 3.40
CA ASN A 260 12.21 -3.81 3.28
C ASN A 260 12.77 -3.22 4.59
N PHE A 261 12.38 -3.76 5.75
CA PHE A 261 12.88 -3.34 7.07
C PHE A 261 14.38 -3.60 7.26
N GLN A 262 14.92 -4.69 6.70
CA GLN A 262 16.36 -4.97 6.75
C GLN A 262 17.14 -4.15 5.74
N ARG A 263 16.56 -3.93 4.56
CA ARG A 263 17.21 -3.18 3.48
C ARG A 263 17.20 -1.67 3.73
N THR A 264 16.09 -1.14 4.22
CA THR A 264 15.92 0.30 4.54
C THR A 264 15.19 0.45 5.88
N PRO A 265 15.88 0.25 7.02
CA PRO A 265 15.24 0.32 8.33
C PRO A 265 14.62 1.72 8.53
N PRO A 266 13.39 1.77 9.11
CA PRO A 266 12.65 3.03 9.28
C PRO A 266 13.24 3.95 10.36
N THR A 267 14.10 3.40 11.18
CA THR A 267 14.86 4.11 12.24
C THR A 267 16.22 3.44 12.38
N PRO A 268 17.23 4.17 12.86
CA PRO A 268 18.55 3.60 13.15
C PRO A 268 18.50 2.53 14.24
#